data_52cc26eb420908386351bb31136b104b
#
_entry.id   52cc26eb420908386351bb31136b104b
#
_cell.length_a   1.000
_cell.length_b   1.000
_cell.length_c   1.000
_cell.angle_alpha   90.00
_cell.angle_beta   90.00
_cell.angle_gamma   90.00
#
_symmetry.space_group_name_H-M   'P 1'
#
loop_
_entity.id
_entity.type
_entity.pdbx_description
1 polymer ?
#
loop_
_entity_poly.entity_id
_entity_poly.type
_entity_poly.pdbx_seq_one_letter_code
_entity_poly.pdbx_strand_id
1 'polypeptide(L)'
;MIPFNQPCLVGNELAYIADAVKRGKISGNGYYTQACQQFLENEFGYLKTLLTNSCTDALEMAALLIDIKAGDEVIMPSFTHVSTANAFLLRGAKIVFADVEANTPNLDVTKIASLVNKNTKAIVVVHYGGIAVNMQE
;
A
#
# COMPACT_ATOMS: atom_id res chain seq x y z
N MET A 1 -23.13 -15.52 14.00
CA MET A 1 -21.84 -14.88 14.36
C MET A 1 -21.34 -14.15 13.10
N ILE A 2 -21.00 -12.88 13.20
CA ILE A 2 -20.42 -12.11 12.08
C ILE A 2 -18.91 -12.34 12.10
N PRO A 3 -18.30 -12.94 11.04
CA PRO A 3 -16.86 -13.13 11.00
C PRO A 3 -16.13 -11.80 10.83
N PHE A 4 -14.89 -11.72 11.35
CA PHE A 4 -14.05 -10.53 11.17
C PHE A 4 -13.70 -10.31 9.69
N ASN A 5 -13.48 -11.38 8.96
CA ASN A 5 -13.16 -11.35 7.54
C ASN A 5 -13.82 -12.54 6.84
N GLN A 6 -14.32 -12.32 5.63
CA GLN A 6 -14.87 -13.36 4.78
C GLN A 6 -14.50 -13.07 3.32
N PRO A 7 -13.87 -14.02 2.61
CA PRO A 7 -13.60 -13.85 1.19
C PRO A 7 -14.89 -13.68 0.39
N CYS A 8 -14.90 -12.72 -0.52
CA CYS A 8 -15.99 -12.55 -1.48
C CYS A 8 -15.59 -13.24 -2.79
N LEU A 9 -16.38 -14.23 -3.18
CA LEU A 9 -16.19 -14.96 -4.44
C LEU A 9 -17.31 -14.56 -5.40
N VAL A 10 -16.94 -14.24 -6.64
CA VAL A 10 -17.90 -13.86 -7.70
C VAL A 10 -18.18 -15.00 -8.67
N GLY A 11 -17.54 -16.18 -8.48
CA GLY A 11 -17.80 -17.41 -9.21
C GLY A 11 -16.90 -17.67 -10.43
N ASN A 12 -16.06 -16.71 -10.81
CA ASN A 12 -15.17 -16.86 -11.97
C ASN A 12 -13.73 -17.27 -11.61
N GLU A 13 -13.38 -17.33 -10.34
CA GLU A 13 -12.01 -17.50 -9.85
C GLU A 13 -11.36 -18.79 -10.39
N LEU A 14 -12.07 -19.90 -10.28
CA LEU A 14 -11.56 -21.19 -10.76
C LEU A 14 -11.42 -21.25 -12.27
N ALA A 15 -12.30 -20.57 -13.02
CA ALA A 15 -12.21 -20.49 -14.48
C ALA A 15 -10.94 -19.71 -14.90
N TYR A 16 -10.64 -18.59 -14.25
CA TYR A 16 -9.42 -17.82 -14.51
C TYR A 16 -8.15 -18.57 -14.12
N ILE A 17 -8.18 -19.31 -13.00
CA ILE A 17 -7.06 -20.16 -12.58
C ILE A 17 -6.81 -21.26 -13.64
N ALA A 18 -7.87 -21.96 -14.07
CA ALA A 18 -7.76 -23.01 -15.08
C ALA A 18 -7.24 -22.47 -16.42
N ASP A 19 -7.70 -21.29 -16.85
CA ASP A 19 -7.21 -20.64 -18.06
C ASP A 19 -5.72 -20.22 -17.92
N ALA A 20 -5.32 -19.66 -16.77
CA ALA A 20 -3.93 -19.31 -16.50
C ALA A 20 -2.99 -20.53 -16.62
N VAL A 21 -3.42 -21.67 -16.05
CA VAL A 21 -2.67 -22.94 -16.15
C VAL A 21 -2.60 -23.41 -17.61
N LYS A 22 -3.73 -23.36 -18.34
CA LYS A 22 -3.79 -23.75 -19.75
C LYS A 22 -2.88 -22.91 -20.67
N ARG A 23 -2.70 -21.63 -20.34
CA ARG A 23 -1.76 -20.73 -21.04
C ARG A 23 -0.29 -21.08 -20.81
N GLY A 24 0.03 -21.97 -19.87
CA GLY A 24 1.38 -22.49 -19.64
C GLY A 24 2.34 -21.54 -18.95
N LYS A 25 1.90 -20.34 -18.52
CA LYS A 25 2.73 -19.40 -17.76
C LYS A 25 2.11 -19.12 -16.40
N ILE A 26 2.54 -19.90 -15.40
CA ILE A 26 2.10 -19.80 -14.01
C ILE A 26 3.12 -19.09 -13.10
N SER A 27 4.28 -18.65 -13.64
CA SER A 27 5.23 -17.77 -12.97
C SER A 27 4.72 -16.32 -12.97
N GLY A 28 5.41 -15.44 -12.25
CA GLY A 28 5.06 -14.01 -12.19
C GLY A 28 4.95 -13.34 -13.58
N ASN A 29 4.21 -12.24 -13.62
CA ASN A 29 3.95 -11.45 -14.83
C ASN A 29 3.31 -12.25 -15.97
N GLY A 30 2.33 -13.10 -15.64
CA GLY A 30 1.52 -13.84 -16.60
C GLY A 30 0.42 -12.97 -17.24
N TYR A 31 -0.43 -13.61 -18.07
CA TYR A 31 -1.49 -12.93 -18.81
C TYR A 31 -2.39 -12.07 -17.92
N TYR A 32 -2.90 -12.61 -16.83
CA TYR A 32 -3.82 -11.87 -15.95
C TYR A 32 -3.13 -10.74 -15.19
N THR A 33 -1.86 -10.90 -14.82
CA THR A 33 -1.07 -9.80 -14.24
C THR A 33 -0.99 -8.62 -15.23
N GLN A 34 -0.64 -8.91 -16.48
CA GLN A 34 -0.53 -7.89 -17.54
C GLN A 34 -1.90 -7.26 -17.84
N ALA A 35 -2.96 -8.07 -17.91
CA ALA A 35 -4.32 -7.58 -18.13
C ALA A 35 -4.79 -6.62 -17.02
N CYS A 36 -4.52 -6.97 -15.74
CA CYS A 36 -4.83 -6.09 -14.61
C CYS A 36 -4.00 -4.80 -14.63
N GLN A 37 -2.71 -4.89 -14.92
CA GLN A 37 -1.84 -3.71 -15.04
C GLN A 37 -2.36 -2.77 -16.14
N GLN A 38 -2.65 -3.30 -17.31
CA GLN A 38 -3.16 -2.54 -18.43
C GLN A 38 -4.53 -1.92 -18.15
N PHE A 39 -5.42 -2.66 -17.49
CA PHE A 39 -6.71 -2.13 -17.06
C PHE A 39 -6.54 -0.92 -16.14
N LEU A 40 -5.69 -1.02 -15.11
CA LEU A 40 -5.44 0.07 -14.18
C LEU A 40 -4.78 1.28 -14.87
N GLU A 41 -3.83 1.04 -15.78
CA GLU A 41 -3.16 2.09 -16.54
C GLU A 41 -4.17 2.84 -17.44
N ASN A 42 -5.06 2.12 -18.11
CA ASN A 42 -6.04 2.72 -19.03
C ASN A 42 -7.19 3.41 -18.28
N GLU A 43 -7.73 2.78 -17.22
CA GLU A 43 -8.93 3.27 -16.53
C GLU A 43 -8.61 4.48 -15.64
N PHE A 44 -7.44 4.48 -15.00
CA PHE A 44 -7.06 5.52 -14.04
C PHE A 44 -5.97 6.47 -14.55
N GLY A 45 -5.48 6.27 -15.77
CA GLY A 45 -4.44 7.11 -16.36
C GLY A 45 -3.07 6.99 -15.71
N TYR A 46 -2.78 5.88 -15.04
CA TYR A 46 -1.47 5.64 -14.44
C TYR A 46 -0.41 5.41 -15.52
N LEU A 47 0.75 6.04 -15.38
CA LEU A 47 1.87 5.86 -16.32
C LEU A 47 2.39 4.43 -16.33
N LYS A 48 2.43 3.81 -15.15
CA LYS A 48 2.87 2.42 -14.98
C LYS A 48 2.26 1.81 -13.72
N THR A 49 1.80 0.57 -13.85
CA THR A 49 1.28 -0.24 -12.75
C THR A 49 2.08 -1.54 -12.63
N LEU A 50 2.45 -1.90 -11.42
CA LEU A 50 3.06 -3.18 -11.08
C LEU A 50 2.23 -3.86 -10.00
N LEU A 51 1.84 -5.10 -10.23
CA LEU A 51 1.16 -5.91 -9.22
C LEU A 51 2.17 -6.62 -8.33
N THR A 52 1.87 -6.65 -7.05
CA THR A 52 2.61 -7.40 -6.03
C THR A 52 1.72 -8.46 -5.41
N ASN A 53 2.29 -9.42 -4.69
CA ASN A 53 1.55 -10.49 -4.03
C ASN A 53 0.81 -9.98 -2.78
N SER A 54 1.24 -8.85 -2.22
CA SER A 54 0.65 -8.25 -1.02
C SER A 54 0.86 -6.74 -0.99
N CYS A 55 0.09 -6.05 -0.18
CA CYS A 55 0.34 -4.63 0.13
C CYS A 55 1.68 -4.44 0.85
N THR A 56 2.13 -5.41 1.63
CA THR A 56 3.45 -5.40 2.28
C THR A 56 4.56 -5.31 1.23
N ASP A 57 4.53 -6.15 0.20
CA ASP A 57 5.51 -6.11 -0.89
C ASP A 57 5.48 -4.79 -1.65
N ALA A 58 4.28 -4.21 -1.83
CA ALA A 58 4.12 -2.90 -2.46
C ALA A 58 4.77 -1.78 -1.62
N LEU A 59 4.61 -1.81 -0.30
CA LEU A 59 5.25 -0.86 0.61
C LEU A 59 6.77 -1.01 0.62
N GLU A 60 7.29 -2.24 0.63
CA GLU A 60 8.73 -2.51 0.53
C GLU A 60 9.30 -2.05 -0.80
N MET A 61 8.57 -2.26 -1.90
CA MET A 61 8.94 -1.74 -3.22
C MET A 61 8.94 -0.20 -3.23
N ALA A 62 7.94 0.44 -2.62
CA ALA A 62 7.89 1.90 -2.50
C ALA A 62 9.12 2.43 -1.74
N ALA A 63 9.49 1.79 -0.62
CA ALA A 63 10.67 2.17 0.16
C ALA A 63 11.98 2.03 -0.66
N LEU A 64 12.07 1.01 -1.52
CA LEU A 64 13.18 0.86 -2.47
C LEU A 64 13.20 1.96 -3.53
N LEU A 65 12.04 2.25 -4.13
CA LEU A 65 11.93 3.22 -5.23
C LEU A 65 12.28 4.66 -4.81
N ILE A 66 11.93 5.04 -3.58
CA ILE A 66 12.28 6.36 -3.04
C ILE A 66 13.66 6.37 -2.36
N ASP A 67 14.41 5.28 -2.45
CA ASP A 67 15.78 5.12 -1.94
C ASP A 67 15.90 5.46 -0.44
N ILE A 68 15.06 4.83 0.37
CA ILE A 68 15.13 4.96 1.85
C ILE A 68 16.44 4.43 2.37
N LYS A 69 17.06 5.17 3.26
CA LYS A 69 18.36 4.89 3.89
C LYS A 69 18.33 5.09 5.40
N ALA A 70 19.35 4.59 6.06
CA ALA A 70 19.58 4.85 7.48
C ALA A 70 19.72 6.36 7.72
N GLY A 71 18.94 6.87 8.69
CA GLY A 71 18.87 8.29 9.02
C GLY A 71 17.69 9.03 8.39
N ASP A 72 17.05 8.47 7.35
CA ASP A 72 15.79 9.01 6.83
C ASP A 72 14.66 8.81 7.85
N GLU A 73 13.72 9.74 7.91
CA GLU A 73 12.51 9.65 8.72
C GLU A 73 11.29 9.48 7.83
N VAL A 74 10.38 8.58 8.28
CA VAL A 74 9.10 8.33 7.62
C VAL A 74 7.98 8.58 8.62
N ILE A 75 7.11 9.54 8.31
CA ILE A 75 5.94 9.87 9.12
C ILE A 75 4.79 8.94 8.71
N MET A 76 4.07 8.40 9.69
CA MET A 76 2.90 7.54 9.45
C MET A 76 1.94 7.56 10.62
N PRO A 77 0.66 7.17 10.43
CA PRO A 77 -0.28 7.06 11.54
C PRO A 77 0.17 5.99 12.53
N SER A 78 -0.09 6.22 13.81
CA SER A 78 0.16 5.22 14.86
C SER A 78 -0.81 4.04 14.77
N PHE A 79 -1.98 4.23 14.15
CA PHE A 79 -2.99 3.20 13.94
C PHE A 79 -2.91 2.66 12.50
N THR A 80 -2.13 1.59 12.33
CA THR A 80 -1.93 0.91 11.05
C THR A 80 -1.47 -0.53 11.27
N HIS A 81 -1.42 -1.31 10.19
CA HIS A 81 -0.80 -2.64 10.24
C HIS A 81 0.72 -2.51 10.41
N VAL A 82 1.32 -3.41 11.18
CA VAL A 82 2.76 -3.40 11.49
C VAL A 82 3.65 -3.40 10.24
N SER A 83 3.23 -4.03 9.15
CA SER A 83 3.98 -4.06 7.89
C SER A 83 4.19 -2.68 7.29
N THR A 84 3.30 -1.70 7.59
CA THR A 84 3.46 -0.32 7.14
C THR A 84 4.75 0.28 7.66
N ALA A 85 5.09 0.05 8.93
CA ALA A 85 6.34 0.51 9.53
C ALA A 85 7.53 -0.36 9.08
N ASN A 86 7.34 -1.69 9.07
CA ASN A 86 8.42 -2.64 8.79
C ASN A 86 9.05 -2.42 7.41
N ALA A 87 8.26 -2.10 6.40
CA ALA A 87 8.74 -1.86 5.04
C ALA A 87 9.85 -0.81 4.98
N PHE A 88 9.76 0.23 5.81
CA PHE A 88 10.75 1.31 5.88
C PHE A 88 11.85 1.02 6.90
N LEU A 89 11.50 0.36 8.03
CA LEU A 89 12.48 -0.05 9.04
C LEU A 89 13.53 -1.01 8.47
N LEU A 90 13.13 -1.93 7.59
CA LEU A 90 14.04 -2.85 6.89
C LEU A 90 15.11 -2.13 6.08
N ARG A 91 14.86 -0.88 5.70
CA ARG A 91 15.79 -0.01 4.97
C ARG A 91 16.60 0.92 5.90
N GLY A 92 16.36 0.83 7.21
CA GLY A 92 17.06 1.64 8.21
C GLY A 92 16.43 2.99 8.49
N ALA A 93 15.21 3.25 8.01
CA ALA A 93 14.49 4.47 8.36
C ALA A 93 14.09 4.50 9.84
N LYS A 94 13.95 5.70 10.37
CA LYS A 94 13.31 5.95 11.65
C LYS A 94 11.84 6.28 11.42
N ILE A 95 10.95 5.59 12.10
CA ILE A 95 9.52 5.86 12.04
C ILE A 95 9.16 6.99 13.01
N VAL A 96 8.42 7.97 12.51
CA VAL A 96 7.84 9.07 13.28
C VAL A 96 6.33 8.90 13.26
N PHE A 97 5.76 8.51 14.39
CA PHE A 97 4.32 8.33 14.47
C PHE A 97 3.62 9.66 14.65
N ALA A 98 2.57 9.86 13.87
CA ALA A 98 1.61 10.93 14.03
C ALA A 98 0.32 10.38 14.62
N ASP A 99 -0.36 11.20 15.42
CA ASP A 99 -1.67 10.84 15.99
C ASP A 99 -2.73 10.71 14.91
N VAL A 100 -3.80 10.02 15.26
CA VAL A 100 -5.00 9.89 14.44
C VAL A 100 -6.05 10.91 14.86
N GLU A 101 -7.01 11.16 13.98
CA GLU A 101 -8.14 12.02 14.26
C GLU A 101 -9.01 11.46 15.41
N ALA A 102 -9.73 12.32 16.11
CA ALA A 102 -10.58 11.90 17.23
C ALA A 102 -11.76 11.00 16.80
N ASN A 103 -12.24 11.16 15.58
CA ASN A 103 -13.45 10.50 15.08
C ASN A 103 -13.18 9.40 14.06
N THR A 104 -11.97 9.30 13.54
CA THR A 104 -11.54 8.27 12.58
C THR A 104 -10.16 7.76 12.93
N PRO A 105 -9.79 6.54 12.55
CA PRO A 105 -8.42 6.06 12.74
C PRO A 105 -7.44 6.60 11.69
N ASN A 106 -7.86 7.58 10.89
CA ASN A 106 -7.01 8.21 9.89
C ASN A 106 -6.01 9.18 10.54
N LEU A 107 -4.90 9.38 9.85
CA LEU A 107 -3.89 10.35 10.23
C LEU A 107 -4.48 11.76 10.43
N ASP A 108 -4.20 12.38 11.55
CA ASP A 108 -4.51 13.80 11.80
C ASP A 108 -3.52 14.67 11.01
N VAL A 109 -3.95 15.17 9.86
CA VAL A 109 -3.11 15.95 8.95
C VAL A 109 -2.58 17.24 9.59
N THR A 110 -3.30 17.79 10.57
CA THR A 110 -2.89 19.01 11.30
C THR A 110 -1.61 18.80 12.14
N LYS A 111 -1.29 17.56 12.47
CA LYS A 111 -0.09 17.19 13.24
C LYS A 111 1.16 17.05 12.37
N ILE A 112 1.00 16.83 11.07
CA ILE A 112 2.11 16.50 10.16
C ILE A 112 3.16 17.61 10.12
N ALA A 113 2.72 18.88 9.95
CA ALA A 113 3.63 20.00 9.77
C ALA A 113 4.66 20.14 10.91
N SER A 114 4.28 19.81 12.15
CA SER A 114 5.18 19.87 13.32
C SER A 114 6.19 18.72 13.37
N LEU A 115 5.95 17.64 12.65
CA LEU A 115 6.80 16.43 12.60
C LEU A 115 7.80 16.46 11.44
N VAL A 116 7.50 17.27 10.40
CA VAL A 116 8.37 17.39 9.22
C VAL A 116 9.67 18.10 9.57
N ASN A 117 10.78 17.50 9.19
CA ASN A 117 12.11 18.09 9.35
C ASN A 117 13.02 17.70 8.17
N LYS A 118 14.29 18.11 8.21
CA LYS A 118 15.26 17.88 7.12
C LYS A 118 15.53 16.39 6.79
N ASN A 119 15.22 15.49 7.71
CA ASN A 119 15.42 14.05 7.53
C ASN A 119 14.13 13.37 7.04
N THR A 120 12.99 14.07 7.02
CA THR A 120 11.73 13.51 6.57
C THR A 120 11.81 13.21 5.07
N LYS A 121 11.72 11.93 4.73
CA LYS A 121 11.80 11.42 3.37
C LYS A 121 10.45 11.09 2.76
N ALA A 122 9.50 10.63 3.58
CA ALA A 122 8.17 10.24 3.14
C ALA A 122 7.12 10.41 4.24
N ILE A 123 5.90 10.54 3.82
CA ILE A 123 4.70 10.46 4.66
C ILE A 123 3.86 9.31 4.11
N VAL A 124 3.53 8.35 4.97
CA VAL A 124 2.65 7.24 4.62
C VAL A 124 1.25 7.54 5.12
N VAL A 125 0.29 7.49 4.22
CA VAL A 125 -1.12 7.74 4.52
C VAL A 125 -1.87 6.42 4.44
N VAL A 126 -2.78 6.19 5.38
CA VAL A 126 -3.65 5.02 5.40
C VAL A 126 -5.10 5.49 5.33
N HIS A 127 -5.80 5.14 4.25
CA HIS A 127 -7.24 5.37 4.10
C HIS A 127 -8.00 4.24 4.82
N TYR A 128 -8.05 4.33 6.14
CA TYR A 128 -8.51 3.22 6.98
C TYR A 128 -9.99 2.90 6.78
N GLY A 129 -10.27 1.61 6.54
CA GLY A 129 -11.65 1.15 6.29
C GLY A 129 -12.31 1.75 5.05
N GLY A 130 -11.53 2.28 4.10
CA GLY A 130 -12.04 2.94 2.90
C GLY A 130 -12.43 4.41 3.10
N ILE A 131 -12.17 4.98 4.29
CA ILE A 131 -12.38 6.41 4.56
C ILE A 131 -11.11 7.15 4.15
N ALA A 132 -11.23 8.04 3.16
CA ALA A 132 -10.09 8.79 2.67
C ALA A 132 -9.61 9.83 3.72
N VAL A 133 -8.29 9.93 3.87
CA VAL A 133 -7.66 11.06 4.55
C VAL A 133 -7.86 12.33 3.71
N ASN A 134 -7.99 13.48 4.34
CA ASN A 134 -8.06 14.75 3.61
C ASN A 134 -6.70 15.06 2.96
N MET A 135 -6.59 14.76 1.66
CA MET A 135 -5.35 14.95 0.90
C MET A 135 -5.17 16.40 0.39
N GLN A 136 -6.14 17.29 0.68
CA GLN A 136 -6.07 18.70 0.25
C GLN A 136 -5.36 19.58 1.30
N GLU A 137 -5.34 19.14 2.53
CA GLU A 137 -4.61 19.78 3.64
C GLU A 137 -3.18 19.27 3.71
#